data_8676bf855dcec1a46683948a362890f9
#
_entry.id   8676bf855dcec1a46683948a362890f9
#
_cell.length_a   1.000
_cell.length_b   1.000
_cell.length_c   1.000
_cell.angle_alpha   90.00
_cell.angle_beta   90.00
_cell.angle_gamma   90.00
#
_symmetry.space_group_name_H-M   'P 1'
#
loop_
_entity.id
_entity.type
_entity.pdbx_description
1 polymer ?
#
loop_
_entity_poly.entity_id
_entity_poly.type
_entity_poly.pdbx_seq_one_letter_code
_entity_poly.pdbx_strand_id
1 'polypeptide(L)'
;MKKIKKEDSFSEKLAKLLDAIQLYLPSAYGGWENRELWQDINTYCLFLGYPRSGHSLIGALLNAHPNIVIAHELGDLKYAYLGFKREQLYYLLMKKAELSAEKERKLGGYNYYVPKQWQGKFTSIKVIGDKQGEGTTLRIQVNPLSLERLRQTINVPIKFIHIMRNPYDNITTMSKKTSKLDYDLLKSIDHYFFLCEAITQLKTQLAPHEIYELKHELFLENPQIYLKAICDFLGVETTQEYLEDCAKIVYKSPNKSRHSIAWNPEQIEQVQTKINQYSFLSGYTYDN
;
A
#
# COMPACT_ATOMS: atom_id res chain seq x y z
N MET A 1 -24.18 7.91 14.11
CA MET A 1 -22.71 8.06 13.91
C MET A 1 -22.00 8.00 15.26
N LYS A 2 -21.61 6.82 15.74
CA LYS A 2 -20.82 6.66 16.99
C LYS A 2 -19.54 5.93 16.67
N LYS A 3 -18.43 6.67 16.78
CA LYS A 3 -17.01 6.27 17.02
C LYS A 3 -16.59 4.85 16.59
N ILE A 4 -16.15 4.70 15.36
CA ILE A 4 -15.13 3.70 14.99
C ILE A 4 -13.77 4.34 15.30
N LYS A 5 -13.49 4.57 16.56
CA LYS A 5 -12.16 4.83 17.10
C LYS A 5 -11.94 3.80 18.18
N LYS A 6 -11.25 2.71 17.87
CA LYS A 6 -10.39 2.12 18.87
C LYS A 6 -9.27 3.15 19.03
N GLU A 7 -9.42 4.08 19.95
CA GLU A 7 -8.28 4.92 20.35
C GLU A 7 -7.20 3.96 20.80
N ASP A 8 -6.03 4.06 20.18
CA ASP A 8 -4.85 3.36 20.70
C ASP A 8 -4.79 3.63 22.20
N SER A 9 -4.65 2.59 22.99
CA SER A 9 -4.50 2.74 24.44
C SER A 9 -3.30 3.64 24.73
N PHE A 10 -3.27 4.29 25.87
CA PHE A 10 -2.13 5.12 26.27
C PHE A 10 -0.81 4.34 26.18
N SER A 11 -0.83 3.06 26.57
CA SER A 11 0.31 2.15 26.46
C SER A 11 0.77 1.92 25.02
N GLU A 12 -0.14 1.79 24.05
CA GLU A 12 0.20 1.65 22.63
C GLU A 12 0.78 2.94 22.04
N LYS A 13 0.24 4.10 22.44
CA LYS A 13 0.79 5.41 22.02
C LYS A 13 2.20 5.62 22.58
N LEU A 14 2.41 5.27 23.84
CA LEU A 14 3.72 5.35 24.48
C LEU A 14 4.73 4.39 23.86
N ALA A 15 4.33 3.15 23.58
CA ALA A 15 5.19 2.17 22.91
C ALA A 15 5.62 2.64 21.49
N LYS A 16 4.68 3.22 20.72
CA LYS A 16 4.99 3.81 19.39
C LYS A 16 5.93 5.01 19.47
N LEU A 17 5.86 5.79 20.54
CA LEU A 17 6.77 6.92 20.76
C LEU A 17 8.17 6.44 21.16
N LEU A 18 8.25 5.48 22.08
CA LEU A 18 9.53 4.88 22.51
C LEU A 18 10.24 4.22 21.33
N ASP A 19 9.51 3.49 20.48
CA ASP A 19 10.05 2.90 19.25
C ASP A 19 10.65 3.98 18.33
N ALA A 20 9.95 5.11 18.15
CA ALA A 20 10.46 6.21 17.33
C ALA A 20 11.74 6.83 17.94
N ILE A 21 11.78 7.01 19.26
CA ILE A 21 12.98 7.53 19.97
C ILE A 21 14.18 6.60 19.77
N GLN A 22 13.97 5.29 19.88
CA GLN A 22 15.04 4.30 19.68
C GLN A 22 15.58 4.29 18.23
N LEU A 23 14.71 4.59 17.25
CA LEU A 23 15.10 4.62 15.84
C LEU A 23 15.75 5.94 15.41
N TYR A 24 15.58 7.03 16.17
CA TYR A 24 15.97 8.36 15.72
C TYR A 24 17.47 8.49 15.48
N LEU A 25 18.31 8.16 16.45
CA LEU A 25 19.78 8.27 16.31
C LEU A 25 20.35 7.23 15.34
N PRO A 26 19.97 5.94 15.40
CA PRO A 26 20.44 4.96 14.42
C PRO A 26 20.07 5.32 12.98
N SER A 27 18.84 5.84 12.76
CA SER A 27 18.44 6.27 11.41
C SER A 27 19.17 7.53 10.96
N ALA A 28 19.51 8.45 11.88
CA ALA A 28 20.28 9.64 11.53
C ALA A 28 21.70 9.27 11.08
N TYR A 29 22.35 8.36 11.82
CA TYR A 29 23.66 7.83 11.44
C TYR A 29 23.60 7.05 10.12
N GLY A 30 22.67 6.10 9.99
CA GLY A 30 22.53 5.29 8.78
C GLY A 30 22.13 6.12 7.55
N GLY A 31 21.30 7.15 7.74
CA GLY A 31 20.95 8.09 6.67
C GLY A 31 22.15 8.90 6.18
N TRP A 32 23.00 9.35 7.09
CA TRP A 32 24.22 10.08 6.75
C TRP A 32 25.29 9.15 6.10
N GLU A 33 25.48 7.96 6.64
CA GLU A 33 26.45 6.98 6.12
C GLU A 33 26.11 6.59 4.66
N ASN A 34 24.84 6.43 4.35
CA ASN A 34 24.35 6.02 3.03
C ASN A 34 23.95 7.21 2.13
N ARG A 35 24.36 8.45 2.43
CA ARG A 35 23.89 9.66 1.74
C ARG A 35 24.09 9.66 0.22
N GLU A 36 25.06 8.91 -0.28
CA GLU A 36 25.35 8.80 -1.70
C GLU A 36 24.26 8.00 -2.45
N LEU A 37 23.60 7.05 -1.77
CA LEU A 37 22.52 6.25 -2.33
C LEU A 37 21.24 7.07 -2.57
N TRP A 38 21.11 8.23 -1.91
CA TRP A 38 19.90 9.05 -1.96
C TRP A 38 19.88 10.06 -3.11
N GLN A 39 20.99 10.22 -3.83
CA GLN A 39 21.16 11.29 -4.83
C GLN A 39 20.27 11.09 -6.05
N ASP A 40 20.04 9.85 -6.47
CA ASP A 40 19.24 9.51 -7.65
C ASP A 40 17.73 9.41 -7.38
N ILE A 41 17.32 9.50 -6.10
CA ILE A 41 15.91 9.39 -5.73
C ILE A 41 15.16 10.61 -6.24
N ASN A 42 14.23 10.37 -7.17
CA ASN A 42 13.41 11.38 -7.82
C ASN A 42 11.91 11.17 -7.64
N THR A 43 11.49 10.06 -7.04
CA THR A 43 10.07 9.72 -6.83
C THR A 43 9.88 9.02 -5.50
N TYR A 44 8.85 9.46 -4.75
CA TYR A 44 8.40 8.80 -3.53
C TYR A 44 7.06 8.10 -3.76
N CYS A 45 6.98 6.80 -3.44
CA CYS A 45 5.81 5.98 -3.72
C CYS A 45 5.02 5.65 -2.46
N LEU A 46 3.74 5.94 -2.44
CA LEU A 46 2.79 5.54 -1.41
C LEU A 46 1.64 4.72 -1.98
N PHE A 47 1.09 3.84 -1.18
CA PHE A 47 -0.08 3.04 -1.55
C PHE A 47 -1.31 3.55 -0.82
N LEU A 48 -2.44 3.61 -1.52
CA LEU A 48 -3.77 3.91 -1.00
C LEU A 48 -4.70 2.73 -1.25
N GLY A 49 -5.67 2.54 -0.38
CA GLY A 49 -6.74 1.57 -0.62
C GLY A 49 -7.16 0.83 0.64
N TYR A 50 -7.57 -0.40 0.43
CA TYR A 50 -8.33 -1.22 1.37
C TYR A 50 -7.50 -2.44 1.80
N PRO A 51 -7.75 -3.01 2.98
CA PRO A 51 -7.18 -4.32 3.31
C PRO A 51 -7.51 -5.36 2.23
N ARG A 52 -6.57 -6.25 1.93
CA ARG A 52 -6.79 -7.39 1.02
C ARG A 52 -7.03 -7.05 -0.45
N SER A 53 -6.66 -5.87 -0.92
CA SER A 53 -6.79 -5.46 -2.34
C SER A 53 -5.63 -5.88 -3.24
N GLY A 54 -4.62 -6.61 -2.73
CA GLY A 54 -3.47 -7.02 -3.54
C GLY A 54 -2.23 -6.13 -3.39
N HIS A 55 -2.22 -5.18 -2.47
CA HIS A 55 -1.07 -4.28 -2.22
C HIS A 55 0.25 -5.03 -2.00
N SER A 56 0.23 -6.16 -1.27
CA SER A 56 1.45 -6.93 -0.99
C SER A 56 2.06 -7.53 -2.26
N LEU A 57 1.24 -7.98 -3.20
CA LEU A 57 1.70 -8.46 -4.49
C LEU A 57 2.39 -7.33 -5.26
N ILE A 58 1.69 -6.21 -5.50
CA ILE A 58 2.23 -5.09 -6.27
C ILE A 58 3.49 -4.53 -5.60
N GLY A 59 3.48 -4.35 -4.27
CA GLY A 59 4.65 -3.87 -3.54
C GLY A 59 5.86 -4.80 -3.67
N ALA A 60 5.66 -6.12 -3.65
CA ALA A 60 6.73 -7.10 -3.84
C ALA A 60 7.28 -7.11 -5.27
N LEU A 61 6.40 -7.00 -6.28
CA LEU A 61 6.83 -6.89 -7.68
C LEU A 61 7.67 -5.62 -7.91
N LEU A 62 7.24 -4.49 -7.38
CA LEU A 62 8.00 -3.25 -7.46
C LEU A 62 9.34 -3.36 -6.71
N ASN A 63 9.35 -3.97 -5.52
CA ASN A 63 10.57 -4.19 -4.75
C ASN A 63 11.53 -5.22 -5.40
N ALA A 64 11.08 -5.94 -6.42
CA ALA A 64 11.91 -6.79 -7.26
C ALA A 64 12.64 -6.05 -8.40
N HIS A 65 12.36 -4.76 -8.59
CA HIS A 65 12.99 -3.92 -9.62
C HIS A 65 14.34 -3.36 -9.17
N PRO A 66 15.38 -3.26 -10.05
CA PRO A 66 16.72 -2.79 -9.68
C PRO A 66 16.81 -1.32 -9.23
N ASN A 67 15.80 -0.52 -9.50
CA ASN A 67 15.79 0.91 -9.18
C ASN A 67 14.65 1.33 -8.23
N ILE A 68 13.93 0.37 -7.65
CA ILE A 68 12.80 0.64 -6.75
C ILE A 68 13.02 -0.05 -5.40
N VAL A 69 12.83 0.69 -4.32
CA VAL A 69 12.83 0.16 -2.95
C VAL A 69 11.49 0.47 -2.30
N ILE A 70 10.69 -0.57 -2.04
CA ILE A 70 9.39 -0.46 -1.39
C ILE A 70 9.42 -1.21 -0.06
N ALA A 71 9.31 -0.45 1.03
CA ALA A 71 9.13 -1.01 2.36
C ALA A 71 7.75 -1.65 2.54
N HIS A 72 7.68 -2.66 3.38
CA HIS A 72 6.42 -3.31 3.73
C HIS A 72 5.94 -2.84 5.11
N GLU A 73 5.02 -1.87 5.09
CA GLU A 73 4.33 -1.38 6.29
C GLU A 73 5.27 -0.80 7.36
N LEU A 74 6.16 0.13 6.95
CA LEU A 74 6.96 0.92 7.89
C LEU A 74 6.10 1.92 8.66
N GLY A 75 5.15 2.57 7.97
CA GLY A 75 4.35 3.67 8.51
C GLY A 75 5.11 5.00 8.52
N ASP A 76 5.78 5.29 7.44
CA ASP A 76 6.67 6.44 7.19
C ASP A 76 6.06 7.80 7.52
N LEU A 77 4.77 8.01 7.23
CA LEU A 77 4.02 9.22 7.61
C LEU A 77 4.10 9.52 9.12
N LYS A 78 4.20 8.48 9.96
CA LYS A 78 4.38 8.65 11.41
C LYS A 78 5.72 9.32 11.72
N TYR A 79 6.78 8.83 11.11
CA TYR A 79 8.14 9.32 11.36
C TYR A 79 8.35 10.73 10.79
N ALA A 80 7.82 11.01 9.58
CA ALA A 80 7.81 12.36 9.02
C ALA A 80 7.09 13.34 9.96
N TYR A 81 5.94 12.96 10.50
CA TYR A 81 5.20 13.78 11.46
C TYR A 81 5.97 14.01 12.77
N LEU A 82 6.78 13.03 13.22
CA LEU A 82 7.63 13.12 14.40
C LEU A 82 8.95 13.88 14.16
N GLY A 83 9.17 14.44 12.96
CA GLY A 83 10.33 15.29 12.65
C GLY A 83 11.56 14.53 12.20
N PHE A 84 11.43 13.29 11.75
CA PHE A 84 12.52 12.58 11.08
C PHE A 84 12.87 13.29 9.77
N LYS A 85 14.16 13.40 9.47
CA LYS A 85 14.67 14.00 8.24
C LYS A 85 14.57 13.02 7.06
N ARG A 86 14.68 13.55 5.85
CA ARG A 86 14.59 12.79 4.59
C ARG A 86 15.51 11.56 4.59
N GLU A 87 16.76 11.73 4.91
CA GLU A 87 17.76 10.67 4.90
C GLU A 87 17.46 9.57 5.95
N GLN A 88 16.87 9.96 7.08
CA GLN A 88 16.39 9.01 8.10
C GLN A 88 15.24 8.16 7.58
N LEU A 89 14.27 8.79 6.89
CA LEU A 89 13.14 8.09 6.29
C LEU A 89 13.63 7.12 5.22
N TYR A 90 14.52 7.54 4.34
CA TYR A 90 15.08 6.71 3.27
C TYR A 90 15.85 5.50 3.84
N TYR A 91 16.66 5.71 4.86
CA TYR A 91 17.35 4.63 5.55
C TYR A 91 16.39 3.62 6.17
N LEU A 92 15.34 4.09 6.88
CA LEU A 92 14.36 3.22 7.50
C LEU A 92 13.56 2.41 6.47
N LEU A 93 13.18 3.04 5.34
CA LEU A 93 12.49 2.37 4.24
C LEU A 93 13.38 1.29 3.61
N MET A 94 14.64 1.62 3.31
CA MET A 94 15.60 0.67 2.74
C MET A 94 15.79 -0.53 3.67
N LYS A 95 16.06 -0.31 4.95
CA LYS A 95 16.23 -1.39 5.94
C LYS A 95 14.98 -2.23 6.10
N LYS A 96 13.80 -1.59 6.08
CA LYS A 96 12.52 -2.32 6.16
C LYS A 96 12.27 -3.17 4.90
N ALA A 97 12.62 -2.67 3.71
CA ALA A 97 12.51 -3.41 2.46
C ALA A 97 13.43 -4.64 2.43
N GLU A 98 14.69 -4.50 2.86
CA GLU A 98 15.64 -5.60 2.99
C GLU A 98 15.12 -6.69 3.94
N LEU A 99 14.71 -6.31 5.16
CA LEU A 99 14.20 -7.25 6.16
C LEU A 99 12.92 -7.95 5.71
N SER A 100 12.08 -7.26 4.96
CA SER A 100 10.85 -7.81 4.43
C SER A 100 11.13 -8.84 3.34
N ALA A 101 12.03 -8.54 2.43
CA ALA A 101 12.43 -9.46 1.36
C ALA A 101 13.01 -10.80 1.90
N GLU A 102 13.68 -10.77 3.05
CA GLU A 102 14.18 -11.98 3.71
C GLU A 102 13.06 -12.81 4.38
N LYS A 103 12.10 -12.13 5.02
CA LYS A 103 11.05 -12.77 5.84
C LYS A 103 9.81 -13.15 5.02
N GLU A 104 9.49 -12.38 3.97
CA GLU A 104 8.18 -12.41 3.29
C GLU A 104 8.10 -13.39 2.11
N ARG A 105 9.06 -14.32 2.02
CA ARG A 105 8.94 -15.42 1.03
C ARG A 105 7.61 -16.17 1.14
N LYS A 106 6.92 -16.10 2.31
CA LYS A 106 5.60 -16.71 2.53
C LYS A 106 4.75 -15.83 3.47
N LEU A 107 3.95 -14.93 2.94
CA LEU A 107 2.95 -14.16 3.68
C LEU A 107 1.55 -14.69 3.41
N GLY A 108 0.87 -15.14 4.47
CA GLY A 108 -0.53 -15.57 4.36
C GLY A 108 -0.79 -16.72 3.37
N GLY A 109 0.20 -17.60 3.16
CA GLY A 109 0.10 -18.69 2.18
C GLY A 109 0.52 -18.31 0.76
N TYR A 110 0.87 -17.06 0.50
CA TYR A 110 1.33 -16.58 -0.80
C TYR A 110 2.85 -16.41 -0.81
N ASN A 111 3.49 -16.83 -1.91
CA ASN A 111 4.90 -16.59 -2.15
C ASN A 111 5.05 -15.38 -3.08
N TYR A 112 5.58 -14.28 -2.56
CA TYR A 112 5.83 -13.05 -3.32
C TYR A 112 7.27 -12.92 -3.83
N TYR A 113 8.10 -13.94 -3.67
CA TYR A 113 9.46 -13.94 -4.15
C TYR A 113 9.50 -14.07 -5.67
N VAL A 114 10.15 -13.14 -6.36
CA VAL A 114 10.38 -13.16 -7.81
C VAL A 114 11.77 -13.72 -8.07
N PRO A 115 11.91 -14.97 -8.55
CA PRO A 115 13.22 -15.56 -8.80
C PRO A 115 14.06 -14.73 -9.77
N LYS A 116 15.37 -14.66 -9.54
CA LYS A 116 16.36 -13.92 -10.35
C LYS A 116 16.23 -12.39 -10.32
N GLN A 117 15.27 -11.82 -9.60
CA GLN A 117 15.07 -10.40 -9.46
C GLN A 117 15.61 -9.86 -8.13
N TRP A 118 15.58 -8.55 -7.94
CA TRP A 118 16.39 -7.82 -6.97
C TRP A 118 15.92 -7.90 -5.51
N GLN A 119 14.63 -8.03 -5.26
CA GLN A 119 14.04 -8.26 -3.91
C GLN A 119 14.56 -7.29 -2.84
N GLY A 120 14.41 -5.98 -3.08
CA GLY A 120 14.90 -4.94 -2.16
C GLY A 120 16.39 -4.64 -2.26
N LYS A 121 17.17 -5.41 -3.04
CA LYS A 121 18.49 -5.01 -3.52
C LYS A 121 18.32 -4.06 -4.71
N PHE A 122 19.35 -3.30 -5.05
CA PHE A 122 19.27 -2.29 -6.10
C PHE A 122 20.63 -2.05 -6.77
N THR A 123 20.59 -1.49 -7.96
CA THR A 123 21.78 -0.90 -8.62
C THR A 123 21.92 0.58 -8.29
N SER A 124 20.79 1.32 -8.33
CA SER A 124 20.64 2.67 -7.83
C SER A 124 19.17 2.85 -7.41
N ILE A 125 18.88 3.73 -6.46
CA ILE A 125 17.52 3.95 -5.98
C ILE A 125 16.95 5.18 -6.67
N LYS A 126 16.04 5.00 -7.64
CA LYS A 126 15.28 6.10 -8.27
C LYS A 126 13.94 6.33 -7.60
N VAL A 127 13.32 5.25 -7.12
CA VAL A 127 12.02 5.27 -6.43
C VAL A 127 12.17 4.64 -5.06
N ILE A 128 11.68 5.32 -4.03
CA ILE A 128 11.61 4.77 -2.67
C ILE A 128 10.21 5.00 -2.09
N GLY A 129 9.73 4.11 -1.24
CA GLY A 129 8.40 4.31 -0.67
C GLY A 129 7.95 3.25 0.32
N ASP A 130 6.70 3.40 0.78
CA ASP A 130 6.08 2.48 1.74
C ASP A 130 4.76 1.90 1.21
N LYS A 131 4.65 0.57 1.24
CA LYS A 131 3.42 -0.14 0.93
C LYS A 131 2.62 -0.37 2.22
N GLN A 132 1.72 0.55 2.56
CA GLN A 132 0.85 0.41 3.73
C GLN A 132 -0.66 0.44 3.37
N GLY A 133 -1.06 0.95 2.20
CA GLY A 133 -2.45 0.96 1.72
C GLY A 133 -3.43 1.59 2.72
N GLU A 134 -4.21 0.77 3.42
CA GLU A 134 -5.15 1.22 4.44
C GLU A 134 -4.52 2.13 5.49
N GLY A 135 -3.36 1.77 6.01
CA GLY A 135 -2.69 2.56 7.05
C GLY A 135 -2.30 3.96 6.58
N THR A 136 -1.86 4.11 5.34
CA THR A 136 -1.61 5.41 4.70
C THR A 136 -2.90 6.21 4.59
N THR A 137 -3.97 5.59 4.05
CA THR A 137 -5.29 6.23 3.90
C THR A 137 -5.82 6.74 5.24
N LEU A 138 -5.84 5.89 6.27
CA LEU A 138 -6.33 6.25 7.60
C LEU A 138 -5.49 7.34 8.26
N ARG A 139 -4.17 7.30 8.11
CA ARG A 139 -3.30 8.30 8.72
C ARG A 139 -3.51 9.68 8.12
N ILE A 140 -3.63 9.78 6.81
CA ILE A 140 -3.90 11.04 6.13
C ILE A 140 -5.30 11.54 6.51
N GLN A 141 -6.30 10.66 6.56
CA GLN A 141 -7.66 11.03 6.95
C GLN A 141 -7.75 11.56 8.39
N VAL A 142 -7.03 10.96 9.33
CA VAL A 142 -7.03 11.40 10.74
C VAL A 142 -6.18 12.64 10.95
N ASN A 143 -5.10 12.77 10.22
CA ASN A 143 -4.16 13.89 10.33
C ASN A 143 -3.61 14.30 8.95
N PRO A 144 -4.31 15.19 8.23
CA PRO A 144 -3.88 15.67 6.92
C PRO A 144 -2.49 16.32 6.91
N LEU A 145 -2.08 16.95 8.02
CA LEU A 145 -0.74 17.54 8.15
C LEU A 145 0.39 16.50 8.02
N SER A 146 0.10 15.21 8.21
CA SER A 146 1.12 14.17 8.05
C SER A 146 1.61 14.05 6.59
N LEU A 147 0.73 14.22 5.61
CA LEU A 147 1.11 14.23 4.20
C LEU A 147 1.87 15.51 3.82
N GLU A 148 1.40 16.66 4.30
CA GLU A 148 2.08 17.93 4.06
C GLU A 148 3.50 17.90 4.61
N ARG A 149 3.69 17.45 5.85
CA ARG A 149 5.01 17.27 6.45
C ARG A 149 5.89 16.30 5.68
N LEU A 150 5.32 15.19 5.20
CA LEU A 150 6.07 14.27 4.36
C LEU A 150 6.54 14.97 3.08
N ARG A 151 5.66 15.69 2.35
CA ARG A 151 6.02 16.45 1.15
C ARG A 151 7.17 17.43 1.41
N GLN A 152 7.10 18.17 2.50
CA GLN A 152 8.14 19.12 2.91
C GLN A 152 9.46 18.42 3.27
N THR A 153 9.38 17.24 3.90
CA THR A 153 10.55 16.50 4.36
C THR A 153 11.31 15.87 3.20
N ILE A 154 10.61 15.16 2.30
CA ILE A 154 11.27 14.39 1.24
C ILE A 154 11.68 15.24 0.03
N ASN A 155 10.96 16.32 -0.25
CA ASN A 155 11.21 17.28 -1.32
C ASN A 155 11.44 16.66 -2.71
N VAL A 156 10.72 15.56 -3.00
CA VAL A 156 10.58 14.93 -4.33
C VAL A 156 9.11 14.65 -4.59
N PRO A 157 8.66 14.49 -5.85
CA PRO A 157 7.28 14.14 -6.17
C PRO A 157 6.80 12.89 -5.42
N ILE A 158 5.61 12.97 -4.81
CA ILE A 158 4.93 11.80 -4.26
C ILE A 158 3.97 11.26 -5.29
N LYS A 159 4.05 9.95 -5.56
CA LYS A 159 3.15 9.22 -6.42
C LYS A 159 2.39 8.16 -5.62
N PHE A 160 1.08 8.12 -5.83
CA PHE A 160 0.19 7.21 -5.11
C PHE A 160 -0.28 6.10 -6.03
N ILE A 161 -0.26 4.87 -5.53
CA ILE A 161 -0.85 3.71 -6.20
C ILE A 161 -2.12 3.33 -5.43
N HIS A 162 -3.27 3.54 -6.03
CA HIS A 162 -4.58 3.16 -5.49
C HIS A 162 -5.02 1.84 -6.11
N ILE A 163 -5.07 0.78 -5.31
CA ILE A 163 -5.46 -0.55 -5.77
C ILE A 163 -6.87 -0.85 -5.31
N MET A 164 -7.74 -1.08 -6.29
CA MET A 164 -9.12 -1.51 -6.11
C MET A 164 -9.26 -2.99 -6.44
N ARG A 165 -10.11 -3.66 -5.73
CA ARG A 165 -10.55 -5.02 -5.98
C ARG A 165 -12.06 -5.08 -5.78
N ASN A 166 -12.74 -6.08 -6.34
CA ASN A 166 -14.17 -6.24 -6.13
C ASN A 166 -14.53 -6.07 -4.64
N PRO A 167 -15.39 -5.07 -4.29
CA PRO A 167 -15.69 -4.74 -2.90
C PRO A 167 -16.23 -5.90 -2.09
N TYR A 168 -17.05 -6.75 -2.69
CA TYR A 168 -17.60 -7.94 -2.01
C TYR A 168 -16.50 -8.91 -1.58
N ASP A 169 -15.46 -9.10 -2.40
CA ASP A 169 -14.31 -9.94 -2.05
C ASP A 169 -13.45 -9.32 -0.95
N ASN A 170 -13.23 -8.01 -0.99
CA ASN A 170 -12.52 -7.30 0.06
C ASN A 170 -13.25 -7.43 1.40
N ILE A 171 -14.52 -7.03 1.43
CA ILE A 171 -15.38 -7.05 2.62
C ILE A 171 -15.45 -8.46 3.20
N THR A 172 -15.68 -9.47 2.34
CA THR A 172 -15.68 -10.88 2.78
C THR A 172 -14.38 -11.30 3.42
N THR A 173 -13.24 -10.91 2.82
CA THR A 173 -11.94 -11.29 3.37
C THR A 173 -11.64 -10.56 4.68
N MET A 174 -12.11 -9.34 4.84
CA MET A 174 -11.99 -8.57 6.07
C MET A 174 -12.85 -9.15 7.21
N SER A 175 -14.05 -9.66 6.90
CA SER A 175 -14.99 -10.21 7.89
C SER A 175 -14.61 -11.58 8.44
N LYS A 176 -13.62 -12.27 7.83
CA LYS A 176 -13.20 -13.59 8.33
C LYS A 176 -12.43 -13.46 9.65
N LYS A 177 -12.73 -14.34 10.62
CA LYS A 177 -12.09 -14.37 11.95
C LYS A 177 -10.56 -14.49 11.92
N THR A 178 -9.99 -14.95 10.81
CA THR A 178 -8.54 -15.03 10.57
C THR A 178 -7.92 -13.68 10.20
N SER A 179 -8.74 -12.65 9.96
CA SER A 179 -8.23 -11.30 9.73
C SER A 179 -7.84 -10.66 11.06
N LYS A 180 -6.76 -9.86 11.08
CA LYS A 180 -6.36 -9.10 12.28
C LYS A 180 -7.41 -8.09 12.74
N LEU A 181 -8.38 -7.78 11.87
CA LEU A 181 -9.44 -6.79 12.12
C LEU A 181 -10.62 -7.38 12.89
N ASP A 182 -10.78 -8.71 12.86
CA ASP A 182 -11.88 -9.44 13.54
C ASP A 182 -13.26 -8.78 13.39
N TYR A 183 -13.53 -8.28 12.17
CA TYR A 183 -14.80 -7.64 11.85
C TYR A 183 -15.83 -8.68 11.42
N ASP A 184 -17.07 -8.51 11.93
CA ASP A 184 -18.22 -9.12 11.28
C ASP A 184 -18.50 -8.47 9.91
N LEU A 185 -19.42 -9.03 9.14
CA LEU A 185 -19.69 -8.57 7.78
C LEU A 185 -20.17 -7.10 7.76
N LEU A 186 -21.05 -6.70 8.67
CA LEU A 186 -21.58 -5.32 8.71
C LEU A 186 -20.48 -4.32 9.04
N LYS A 187 -19.66 -4.59 10.05
CA LYS A 187 -18.52 -3.73 10.37
C LYS A 187 -17.51 -3.66 9.23
N SER A 188 -17.33 -4.77 8.49
CA SER A 188 -16.45 -4.79 7.32
C SER A 188 -17.00 -3.94 6.17
N ILE A 189 -18.31 -3.93 5.94
CA ILE A 189 -18.98 -3.05 4.98
C ILE A 189 -18.75 -1.60 5.37
N ASP A 190 -19.04 -1.23 6.62
CA ASP A 190 -18.89 0.15 7.09
C ASP A 190 -17.44 0.63 7.00
N HIS A 191 -16.49 -0.22 7.39
CA HIS A 191 -15.07 0.11 7.32
C HIS A 191 -14.58 0.28 5.87
N TYR A 192 -15.01 -0.60 4.96
CA TYR A 192 -14.64 -0.51 3.56
C TYR A 192 -15.09 0.83 2.95
N PHE A 193 -16.35 1.21 3.16
CA PHE A 193 -16.89 2.45 2.61
C PHE A 193 -16.41 3.71 3.35
N PHE A 194 -16.03 3.60 4.61
CA PHE A 194 -15.29 4.66 5.30
C PHE A 194 -13.95 4.94 4.61
N LEU A 195 -13.23 3.90 4.17
CA LEU A 195 -12.00 4.07 3.39
C LEU A 195 -12.26 4.64 2.00
N CYS A 196 -13.37 4.25 1.34
CA CYS A 196 -13.77 4.85 0.06
C CYS A 196 -13.97 6.37 0.19
N GLU A 197 -14.67 6.81 1.23
CA GLU A 197 -14.87 8.22 1.52
C GLU A 197 -13.55 8.95 1.78
N ALA A 198 -12.67 8.36 2.61
CA ALA A 198 -11.35 8.91 2.90
C ALA A 198 -10.50 9.09 1.63
N ILE A 199 -10.54 8.10 0.72
CA ILE A 199 -9.82 8.16 -0.56
C ILE A 199 -10.44 9.22 -1.47
N THR A 200 -11.77 9.33 -1.52
CA THR A 200 -12.45 10.36 -2.30
C THR A 200 -12.02 11.75 -1.86
N GLN A 201 -11.99 12.02 -0.55
CA GLN A 201 -11.53 13.28 0.01
C GLN A 201 -10.06 13.55 -0.29
N LEU A 202 -9.19 12.52 -0.17
CA LEU A 202 -7.78 12.67 -0.51
C LEU A 202 -7.58 12.98 -1.99
N LYS A 203 -8.31 12.33 -2.89
CA LYS A 203 -8.21 12.56 -4.34
C LYS A 203 -8.53 14.01 -4.74
N THR A 204 -9.35 14.74 -3.99
CA THR A 204 -9.59 16.16 -4.26
C THR A 204 -8.35 17.04 -4.04
N GLN A 205 -7.35 16.53 -3.31
CA GLN A 205 -6.11 17.22 -2.97
C GLN A 205 -4.92 16.77 -3.84
N LEU A 206 -5.13 15.80 -4.72
CA LEU A 206 -4.10 15.24 -5.59
C LEU A 206 -4.31 15.69 -7.04
N ALA A 207 -3.21 16.01 -7.71
CA ALA A 207 -3.24 16.22 -9.14
C ALA A 207 -3.38 14.85 -9.88
N PRO A 208 -4.00 14.81 -11.07
CA PRO A 208 -4.19 13.56 -11.81
C PRO A 208 -2.90 12.77 -12.06
N HIS A 209 -1.76 13.44 -12.20
CA HIS A 209 -0.46 12.81 -12.42
C HIS A 209 0.21 12.28 -11.13
N GLU A 210 -0.38 12.53 -9.95
CA GLU A 210 0.11 12.03 -8.67
C GLU A 210 -0.48 10.68 -8.29
N ILE A 211 -1.55 10.21 -8.96
CA ILE A 211 -2.24 8.97 -8.60
C ILE A 211 -2.42 8.04 -9.80
N TYR A 212 -2.07 6.76 -9.61
CA TYR A 212 -2.35 5.67 -10.54
C TYR A 212 -3.41 4.74 -9.94
N GLU A 213 -4.53 4.58 -10.64
CA GLU A 213 -5.63 3.72 -10.23
C GLU A 213 -5.53 2.36 -10.91
N LEU A 214 -5.49 1.28 -10.13
CA LEU A 214 -5.33 -0.08 -10.60
C LEU A 214 -6.48 -0.97 -10.13
N LYS A 215 -7.22 -1.57 -11.06
CA LYS A 215 -8.11 -2.68 -10.75
C LYS A 215 -7.31 -3.97 -10.66
N HIS A 216 -7.38 -4.64 -9.50
CA HIS A 216 -6.62 -5.85 -9.22
C HIS A 216 -6.91 -6.98 -10.22
N GLU A 217 -8.16 -7.12 -10.64
CA GLU A 217 -8.59 -8.12 -11.60
C GLU A 217 -7.92 -7.92 -12.95
N LEU A 218 -7.90 -6.69 -13.47
CA LEU A 218 -7.22 -6.36 -14.73
C LEU A 218 -5.71 -6.58 -14.65
N PHE A 219 -5.12 -6.30 -13.49
CA PHE A 219 -3.70 -6.61 -13.25
C PHE A 219 -3.43 -8.11 -13.36
N LEU A 220 -4.28 -8.96 -12.77
CA LEU A 220 -4.11 -10.42 -12.84
C LEU A 220 -4.25 -10.97 -14.25
N GLU A 221 -5.14 -10.37 -15.07
CA GLU A 221 -5.32 -10.75 -16.47
C GLU A 221 -4.12 -10.39 -17.35
N ASN A 222 -3.52 -9.23 -17.12
CA ASN A 222 -2.44 -8.68 -17.95
C ASN A 222 -1.29 -8.09 -17.10
N PRO A 223 -0.60 -8.91 -16.28
CA PRO A 223 0.35 -8.41 -15.29
C PRO A 223 1.52 -7.64 -15.88
N GLN A 224 2.05 -8.03 -17.05
CA GLN A 224 3.17 -7.34 -17.68
C GLN A 224 2.77 -5.91 -18.12
N ILE A 225 1.59 -5.77 -18.73
CA ILE A 225 1.10 -4.48 -19.24
C ILE A 225 0.93 -3.49 -18.07
N TYR A 226 0.23 -3.92 -17.01
CA TYR A 226 -0.04 -3.04 -15.88
C TYR A 226 1.19 -2.79 -15.02
N LEU A 227 2.08 -3.78 -14.85
CA LEU A 227 3.34 -3.58 -14.15
C LEU A 227 4.24 -2.57 -14.87
N LYS A 228 4.35 -2.69 -16.20
CA LYS A 228 5.05 -1.70 -17.02
C LYS A 228 4.45 -0.31 -16.84
N ALA A 229 3.13 -0.18 -16.95
CA ALA A 229 2.45 1.10 -16.78
C ALA A 229 2.67 1.73 -15.39
N ILE A 230 2.72 0.92 -14.32
CA ILE A 230 3.06 1.40 -12.98
C ILE A 230 4.52 1.87 -12.93
N CYS A 231 5.46 1.13 -13.50
CA CYS A 231 6.87 1.52 -13.55
C CYS A 231 7.07 2.80 -14.36
N ASP A 232 6.42 2.94 -15.53
CA ASP A 232 6.42 4.16 -16.34
C ASP A 232 5.83 5.35 -15.54
N PHE A 233 4.72 5.13 -14.83
CA PHE A 233 4.14 6.14 -13.93
C PHE A 233 5.11 6.54 -12.83
N LEU A 234 5.88 5.62 -12.27
CA LEU A 234 6.88 5.90 -11.24
C LEU A 234 8.15 6.54 -11.82
N GLY A 235 8.36 6.51 -13.13
CA GLY A 235 9.50 7.11 -13.82
C GLY A 235 10.72 6.18 -13.91
N VAL A 236 10.51 4.87 -14.00
CA VAL A 236 11.58 3.88 -14.20
C VAL A 236 11.31 3.01 -15.41
N GLU A 237 12.39 2.65 -16.13
CA GLU A 237 12.34 1.77 -17.29
C GLU A 237 12.30 0.31 -16.83
N THR A 238 11.58 -0.54 -17.57
CA THR A 238 11.48 -1.98 -17.32
C THR A 238 12.16 -2.78 -18.42
N THR A 239 12.80 -3.90 -18.04
CA THR A 239 13.26 -4.89 -19.00
C THR A 239 12.17 -5.94 -19.23
N GLN A 240 12.20 -6.57 -20.43
CA GLN A 240 11.26 -7.64 -20.74
C GLN A 240 11.43 -8.83 -19.77
N GLU A 241 12.66 -9.16 -19.39
CA GLU A 241 12.96 -10.23 -18.42
C GLU A 241 12.32 -9.97 -17.06
N TYR A 242 12.40 -8.74 -16.53
CA TYR A 242 11.77 -8.36 -15.28
C TYR A 242 10.25 -8.54 -15.35
N LEU A 243 9.60 -8.08 -16.42
CA LEU A 243 8.16 -8.20 -16.60
C LEU A 243 7.71 -9.65 -16.68
N GLU A 244 8.44 -10.49 -17.40
CA GLU A 244 8.16 -11.92 -17.52
C GLU A 244 8.34 -12.67 -16.20
N ASP A 245 9.43 -12.42 -15.48
CA ASP A 245 9.67 -13.06 -14.19
C ASP A 245 8.64 -12.66 -13.14
N CYS A 246 8.26 -11.39 -13.10
CA CYS A 246 7.18 -10.91 -12.26
C CYS A 246 5.84 -11.57 -12.60
N ALA A 247 5.50 -11.68 -13.89
CA ALA A 247 4.25 -12.30 -14.32
C ALA A 247 4.11 -13.77 -13.92
N LYS A 248 5.23 -14.50 -13.82
CA LYS A 248 5.24 -15.94 -13.44
C LYS A 248 4.72 -16.20 -12.02
N ILE A 249 4.84 -15.24 -11.10
CA ILE A 249 4.36 -15.38 -9.72
C ILE A 249 2.94 -14.85 -9.51
N VAL A 250 2.35 -14.22 -10.52
CA VAL A 250 0.99 -13.68 -10.47
C VAL A 250 -0.03 -14.79 -10.72
N TYR A 251 -1.05 -14.88 -9.86
CA TYR A 251 -2.14 -15.84 -10.06
C TYR A 251 -2.96 -15.47 -11.30
N LYS A 252 -3.40 -16.50 -12.04
CA LYS A 252 -4.14 -16.32 -13.30
C LYS A 252 -5.59 -15.83 -13.13
N SER A 253 -6.12 -15.89 -11.92
CA SER A 253 -7.51 -15.46 -11.65
C SER A 253 -7.65 -14.90 -10.24
N PRO A 254 -8.54 -13.91 -10.06
CA PRO A 254 -8.84 -13.37 -8.74
C PRO A 254 -9.56 -14.41 -7.86
N ASN A 255 -9.25 -14.41 -6.57
CA ASN A 255 -9.99 -15.20 -5.61
C ASN A 255 -11.34 -14.52 -5.33
N LYS A 256 -12.44 -15.12 -5.81
CA LYS A 256 -13.81 -14.67 -5.57
C LYS A 256 -14.27 -15.07 -4.16
N SER A 257 -13.66 -14.50 -3.14
CA SER A 257 -13.92 -14.84 -1.73
C SER A 257 -15.35 -14.56 -1.27
N ARG A 258 -16.10 -13.69 -1.96
CA ARG A 258 -17.52 -13.41 -1.73
C ARG A 258 -18.40 -14.66 -1.69
N HIS A 259 -18.05 -15.71 -2.44
CA HIS A 259 -18.81 -16.98 -2.45
C HIS A 259 -18.48 -17.90 -1.27
N SER A 260 -17.58 -17.52 -0.37
CA SER A 260 -17.16 -18.33 0.78
C SER A 260 -17.92 -18.03 2.07
N ILE A 261 -18.86 -17.08 2.05
CA ILE A 261 -19.78 -16.75 3.14
C ILE A 261 -21.18 -16.51 2.56
N ALA A 262 -22.19 -16.59 3.41
CA ALA A 262 -23.56 -16.26 3.01
C ALA A 262 -23.76 -14.74 3.04
N TRP A 263 -24.05 -14.16 1.88
CA TRP A 263 -24.55 -12.79 1.74
C TRP A 263 -26.07 -12.86 1.59
N ASN A 264 -26.81 -12.06 2.35
CA ASN A 264 -28.25 -11.93 2.12
C ASN A 264 -28.55 -10.87 1.04
N PRO A 265 -29.72 -10.92 0.38
CA PRO A 265 -30.07 -9.99 -0.70
C PRO A 265 -29.99 -8.51 -0.30
N GLU A 266 -30.40 -8.17 0.92
CA GLU A 266 -30.38 -6.79 1.43
C GLU A 266 -28.94 -6.26 1.56
N GLN A 267 -28.02 -7.10 2.03
CA GLN A 267 -26.60 -6.73 2.12
C GLN A 267 -25.98 -6.54 0.73
N ILE A 268 -26.33 -7.39 -0.24
CA ILE A 268 -25.87 -7.26 -1.62
C ILE A 268 -26.35 -5.93 -2.21
N GLU A 269 -27.64 -5.61 -2.08
CA GLU A 269 -28.22 -4.37 -2.56
C GLU A 269 -27.63 -3.13 -1.87
N GLN A 270 -27.46 -3.18 -0.54
CA GLN A 270 -26.83 -2.12 0.23
C GLN A 270 -25.40 -1.82 -0.27
N VAL A 271 -24.60 -2.85 -0.49
CA VAL A 271 -23.22 -2.71 -0.98
C VAL A 271 -23.22 -2.20 -2.41
N GLN A 272 -24.12 -2.69 -3.30
CA GLN A 272 -24.21 -2.21 -4.66
C GLN A 272 -24.61 -0.72 -4.72
N THR A 273 -25.57 -0.31 -3.90
CA THR A 273 -25.96 1.11 -3.79
C THR A 273 -24.79 1.99 -3.38
N LYS A 274 -23.97 1.53 -2.43
CA LYS A 274 -22.76 2.25 -2.00
C LYS A 274 -21.67 2.24 -3.09
N ILE A 275 -21.43 1.12 -3.80
CA ILE A 275 -20.49 1.04 -4.94
C ILE A 275 -20.80 2.11 -5.98
N ASN A 276 -22.07 2.30 -6.33
CA ASN A 276 -22.51 3.25 -7.35
C ASN A 276 -22.22 4.73 -6.98
N GLN A 277 -21.91 5.03 -5.74
CA GLN A 277 -21.53 6.38 -5.28
C GLN A 277 -20.07 6.73 -5.61
N TYR A 278 -19.22 5.74 -5.94
CA TYR A 278 -17.79 5.93 -6.16
C TYR A 278 -17.40 5.55 -7.59
N SER A 279 -16.99 6.54 -8.39
CA SER A 279 -16.63 6.34 -9.80
C SER A 279 -15.52 5.32 -10.00
N PHE A 280 -14.54 5.27 -9.10
CA PHE A 280 -13.44 4.31 -9.15
C PHE A 280 -13.87 2.85 -8.87
N LEU A 281 -15.07 2.62 -8.31
CA LEU A 281 -15.66 1.29 -8.14
C LEU A 281 -16.64 0.92 -9.27
N SER A 282 -16.80 1.78 -10.26
CA SER A 282 -17.72 1.52 -11.37
C SER A 282 -17.43 0.19 -12.06
N GLY A 283 -18.49 -0.57 -12.33
CA GLY A 283 -18.45 -1.87 -13.00
C GLY A 283 -18.29 -3.06 -12.07
N TYR A 284 -18.06 -2.88 -10.78
CA TYR A 284 -18.10 -3.99 -9.82
C TYR A 284 -19.53 -4.32 -9.41
N THR A 285 -19.82 -5.62 -9.43
CA THR A 285 -21.09 -6.20 -8.96
C THR A 285 -20.80 -7.44 -8.12
N TYR A 286 -21.84 -8.03 -7.52
CA TYR A 286 -21.71 -9.28 -6.80
C TYR A 286 -21.33 -10.45 -7.73
N ASP A 287 -21.78 -10.42 -8.99
CA ASP A 287 -21.65 -11.54 -9.93
C ASP A 287 -20.33 -11.57 -10.71
N ASN A 288 -19.68 -10.40 -10.89
CA ASN A 288 -18.46 -10.29 -11.71
C ASN A 288 -17.12 -10.26 -10.97
#